data_88477c566b5f14ad2422ac3edb6cd0f9
#
_entry.id   88477c566b5f14ad2422ac3edb6cd0f9
#
_cell.length_a   1.000
_cell.length_b   1.000
_cell.length_c   1.000
_cell.angle_alpha   90.00
_cell.angle_beta   90.00
_cell.angle_gamma   90.00
#
_symmetry.space_group_name_H-M   'P 1'
#
loop_
_entity.id
_entity.type
_entity.pdbx_description
1 polymer ?
#
loop_
_entity_poly.entity_id
_entity_poly.type
_entity_poly.pdbx_seq_one_letter_code
_entity_poly.pdbx_strand_id
1 'polypeptide(L)'
;MNLEKNREVMIENQLRPNKITNNDVLQVFMSTSKEKFISEDKKNICYSDQDISIKDQRGYLKNLHLAQILHFAEIKNNEKVLHIGGLTGYLSVLIAKLCNKIYVTDNDQEFVENIINNFKNNEVTNGKVIKEEFSEGLKGEEPYDLIIIDCPQYNFNLDLLSQVNVGGRIIYIEKINEELSKAYKMIKYQDNFSKVFLFDVFSNFYLTKQEERFNF
;
A
#
# COMPACT_ATOMS: atom_id res chain seq x y z
N MET A 1 -24.38 -14.34 1.30
CA MET A 1 -23.03 -14.57 0.75
C MET A 1 -22.08 -14.77 1.92
N ASN A 2 -21.22 -15.80 1.90
CA ASN A 2 -20.26 -16.04 2.99
C ASN A 2 -18.91 -15.38 2.62
N LEU A 3 -18.71 -14.13 3.06
CA LEU A 3 -17.51 -13.35 2.75
C LEU A 3 -16.23 -13.92 3.39
N GLU A 4 -16.37 -14.56 4.56
CA GLU A 4 -15.25 -15.24 5.21
C GLU A 4 -14.73 -16.39 4.35
N LYS A 5 -15.62 -17.23 3.83
CA LYS A 5 -15.26 -18.30 2.90
C LYS A 5 -14.63 -17.76 1.61
N ASN A 6 -15.13 -16.63 1.08
CA ASN A 6 -14.54 -16.01 -0.11
C ASN A 6 -13.11 -15.53 0.17
N ARG A 7 -12.83 -15.02 1.37
CA ARG A 7 -11.49 -14.64 1.81
C ARG A 7 -10.54 -15.83 1.89
N GLU A 8 -10.99 -16.96 2.46
CA GLU A 8 -10.24 -18.21 2.46
C GLU A 8 -9.92 -18.68 1.03
N VAL A 9 -10.94 -18.72 0.16
CA VAL A 9 -10.78 -19.11 -1.25
C VAL A 9 -9.82 -18.18 -1.98
N MET A 10 -9.87 -16.87 -1.73
CA MET A 10 -8.93 -15.91 -2.30
C MET A 10 -7.48 -16.23 -1.89
N ILE A 11 -7.23 -16.53 -0.63
CA ILE A 11 -5.90 -16.89 -0.14
C ILE A 11 -5.42 -18.18 -0.80
N GLU A 12 -6.24 -19.23 -0.80
CA GLU A 12 -5.83 -20.54 -1.34
C GLU A 12 -5.70 -20.55 -2.87
N ASN A 13 -6.55 -19.82 -3.60
CA ASN A 13 -6.62 -19.89 -5.05
C ASN A 13 -5.96 -18.71 -5.78
N GLN A 14 -5.73 -17.57 -5.09
CA GLN A 14 -5.09 -16.40 -5.71
C GLN A 14 -3.70 -16.12 -5.12
N LEU A 15 -3.52 -16.19 -3.78
CA LEU A 15 -2.25 -15.80 -3.16
C LEU A 15 -1.23 -16.94 -3.19
N ARG A 16 -1.56 -18.11 -2.65
CA ARG A 16 -0.62 -19.25 -2.56
C ARG A 16 -0.10 -19.74 -3.92
N PRO A 17 -0.93 -19.91 -4.98
CA PRO A 17 -0.44 -20.34 -6.29
C PRO A 17 0.49 -19.32 -6.95
N ASN A 18 0.35 -18.03 -6.57
CA ASN A 18 1.21 -16.93 -7.04
C ASN A 18 2.42 -16.68 -6.11
N LYS A 19 2.86 -17.71 -5.37
CA LYS A 19 4.09 -17.73 -4.56
C LYS A 19 4.09 -16.76 -3.37
N ILE A 20 2.93 -16.36 -2.88
CA ILE A 20 2.86 -15.70 -1.58
C ILE A 20 3.01 -16.76 -0.50
N THR A 21 4.24 -16.94 -0.02
CA THR A 21 4.61 -18.01 0.93
C THR A 21 4.87 -17.50 2.35
N ASN A 22 4.95 -16.18 2.55
CA ASN A 22 5.13 -15.59 3.87
C ASN A 22 3.87 -15.80 4.71
N ASN A 23 3.98 -16.59 5.78
CA ASN A 23 2.85 -16.95 6.63
C ASN A 23 2.26 -15.73 7.36
N ASP A 24 3.07 -14.76 7.75
CA ASP A 24 2.59 -13.55 8.42
C ASP A 24 1.73 -12.71 7.47
N VAL A 25 2.15 -12.59 6.19
CA VAL A 25 1.34 -11.94 5.15
C VAL A 25 0.02 -12.67 4.94
N LEU A 26 0.03 -14.00 4.79
CA LEU A 26 -1.21 -14.78 4.63
C LEU A 26 -2.13 -14.64 5.84
N GLN A 27 -1.57 -14.62 7.04
CA GLN A 27 -2.31 -14.51 8.30
C GLN A 27 -3.00 -13.14 8.45
N VAL A 28 -2.33 -12.04 8.08
CA VAL A 28 -2.97 -10.71 8.15
C VAL A 28 -4.09 -10.56 7.13
N PHE A 29 -3.95 -11.15 5.93
CA PHE A 29 -5.06 -11.22 4.96
C PHE A 29 -6.22 -12.07 5.49
N MET A 30 -5.95 -13.21 6.14
CA MET A 30 -6.97 -14.07 6.73
C MET A 30 -7.73 -13.37 7.87
N SER A 31 -7.02 -12.64 8.73
CA SER A 31 -7.57 -12.02 9.95
C SER A 31 -8.19 -10.63 9.74
N THR A 32 -8.13 -10.07 8.52
CA THR A 32 -8.64 -8.72 8.25
C THR A 32 -9.72 -8.73 7.16
N SER A 33 -10.91 -8.34 7.54
CA SER A 33 -12.11 -8.35 6.68
C SER A 33 -12.14 -7.15 5.74
N LYS A 34 -11.69 -7.30 4.47
CA LYS A 34 -11.62 -6.20 3.47
C LYS A 34 -12.99 -5.55 3.22
N GLU A 35 -14.06 -6.32 3.32
CA GLU A 35 -15.44 -5.84 3.16
C GLU A 35 -15.86 -4.76 4.16
N LYS A 36 -15.12 -4.58 5.25
CA LYS A 36 -15.36 -3.51 6.23
C LYS A 36 -14.76 -2.16 5.84
N PHE A 37 -13.93 -2.13 4.80
CA PHE A 37 -13.22 -0.94 4.32
C PHE A 37 -13.78 -0.36 3.03
N ILE A 38 -14.82 -0.97 2.48
CA ILE A 38 -15.42 -0.60 1.20
C ILE A 38 -16.93 -0.46 1.33
N SER A 39 -17.53 0.24 0.36
CA SER A 39 -18.98 0.46 0.31
C SER A 39 -19.76 -0.84 0.11
N GLU A 40 -21.03 -0.85 0.53
CA GLU A 40 -21.89 -2.05 0.52
C GLU A 40 -22.03 -2.68 -0.86
N ASP A 41 -22.19 -1.85 -1.90
CA ASP A 41 -22.33 -2.27 -3.29
C ASP A 41 -21.11 -3.01 -3.86
N LYS A 42 -19.93 -2.85 -3.24
CA LYS A 42 -18.66 -3.47 -3.68
C LYS A 42 -18.24 -4.69 -2.87
N LYS A 43 -18.94 -5.01 -1.79
CA LYS A 43 -18.58 -6.13 -0.90
C LYS A 43 -18.57 -7.48 -1.61
N ASN A 44 -19.42 -7.67 -2.60
CA ASN A 44 -19.51 -8.92 -3.35
C ASN A 44 -18.28 -9.22 -4.22
N ILE A 45 -17.50 -8.20 -4.56
CA ILE A 45 -16.29 -8.31 -5.41
C ILE A 45 -14.98 -8.16 -4.64
N CYS A 46 -15.00 -7.90 -3.32
CA CYS A 46 -13.81 -7.54 -2.55
C CYS A 46 -12.72 -8.62 -2.50
N TYR A 47 -13.09 -9.87 -2.76
CA TYR A 47 -12.19 -11.02 -2.81
C TYR A 47 -12.00 -11.60 -4.22
N SER A 48 -12.55 -10.96 -5.26
CA SER A 48 -12.29 -11.33 -6.65
C SER A 48 -10.91 -10.83 -7.13
N ASP A 49 -10.41 -11.38 -8.25
CA ASP A 49 -9.12 -10.99 -8.85
C ASP A 49 -9.26 -9.74 -9.72
N GLN A 50 -9.72 -8.64 -9.12
CA GLN A 50 -9.89 -7.35 -9.79
C GLN A 50 -9.62 -6.17 -8.86
N ASP A 51 -9.33 -5.03 -9.45
CA ASP A 51 -9.21 -3.75 -8.77
C ASP A 51 -10.57 -3.24 -8.30
N ILE A 52 -10.60 -2.48 -7.22
CA ILE A 52 -11.81 -1.91 -6.63
C ILE A 52 -11.69 -0.39 -6.60
N SER A 53 -12.42 0.31 -7.47
CA SER A 53 -12.49 1.77 -7.44
C SER A 53 -13.13 2.24 -6.13
N ILE A 54 -12.56 3.26 -5.51
CA ILE A 54 -13.07 3.88 -4.28
C ILE A 54 -13.57 5.28 -4.56
N LYS A 55 -12.69 6.17 -5.03
CA LYS A 55 -13.04 7.57 -5.34
C LYS A 55 -12.14 8.09 -6.44
N ASP A 56 -12.71 8.71 -7.45
CA ASP A 56 -11.99 9.27 -8.60
C ASP A 56 -11.09 8.21 -9.27
N GLN A 57 -9.80 8.52 -9.43
CA GLN A 57 -8.80 7.61 -9.99
C GLN A 57 -8.05 6.80 -8.92
N ARG A 58 -8.61 6.67 -7.73
CA ARG A 58 -8.03 5.95 -6.61
C ARG A 58 -8.88 4.75 -6.21
N GLY A 59 -8.22 3.65 -5.88
CA GLY A 59 -8.87 2.42 -5.46
C GLY A 59 -7.87 1.39 -4.97
N TYR A 60 -8.39 0.28 -4.51
CA TYR A 60 -7.58 -0.86 -4.12
C TYR A 60 -7.19 -1.68 -5.35
N LEU A 61 -5.93 -1.92 -5.51
CA LEU A 61 -5.44 -2.96 -6.40
C LEU A 61 -5.99 -4.32 -5.95
N LYS A 62 -6.03 -5.28 -6.88
CA LYS A 62 -6.44 -6.65 -6.58
C LYS A 62 -5.62 -7.25 -5.44
N ASN A 63 -6.22 -8.18 -4.71
CA ASN A 63 -5.63 -8.74 -3.50
C ASN A 63 -4.25 -9.36 -3.74
N LEU A 64 -4.02 -9.94 -4.90
CA LEU A 64 -2.71 -10.49 -5.28
C LEU A 64 -1.62 -9.40 -5.28
N HIS A 65 -1.87 -8.23 -5.87
CA HIS A 65 -0.87 -7.15 -5.92
C HIS A 65 -0.59 -6.58 -4.52
N LEU A 66 -1.63 -6.41 -3.68
CA LEU A 66 -1.44 -5.98 -2.30
C LEU A 66 -0.61 -7.00 -1.50
N ALA A 67 -0.85 -8.30 -1.72
CA ALA A 67 -0.08 -9.36 -1.08
C ALA A 67 1.36 -9.41 -1.59
N GLN A 68 1.60 -9.20 -2.88
CA GLN A 68 2.95 -9.09 -3.46
C GLN A 68 3.73 -7.92 -2.87
N ILE A 69 3.09 -6.74 -2.71
CA ILE A 69 3.70 -5.58 -2.04
C ILE A 69 4.18 -5.97 -0.64
N LEU A 70 3.32 -6.57 0.19
CA LEU A 70 3.70 -6.97 1.55
C LEU A 70 4.74 -8.09 1.56
N HIS A 71 4.65 -9.04 0.63
CA HIS A 71 5.62 -10.14 0.49
C HIS A 71 7.03 -9.61 0.18
N PHE A 72 7.16 -8.72 -0.82
CA PHE A 72 8.45 -8.13 -1.19
C PHE A 72 8.91 -7.02 -0.24
N ALA A 73 8.00 -6.44 0.52
CA ALA A 73 8.33 -5.49 1.58
C ALA A 73 9.10 -6.16 2.73
N GLU A 74 8.86 -7.45 3.01
CA GLU A 74 9.56 -8.20 4.06
C GLU A 74 9.55 -7.47 5.42
N ILE A 75 8.36 -7.02 5.82
CA ILE A 75 8.18 -6.19 7.03
C ILE A 75 8.58 -6.99 8.27
N LYS A 76 9.32 -6.34 9.16
CA LYS A 76 9.72 -6.91 10.45
C LYS A 76 8.97 -6.25 11.59
N ASN A 77 8.72 -7.01 12.65
CA ASN A 77 7.93 -6.58 13.81
C ASN A 77 8.57 -5.45 14.63
N ASN A 78 9.83 -5.11 14.41
CA ASN A 78 10.53 -3.99 15.05
C ASN A 78 10.64 -2.74 14.17
N GLU A 79 10.11 -2.76 12.95
CA GLU A 79 10.27 -1.69 11.98
C GLU A 79 9.25 -0.56 12.17
N LYS A 80 9.67 0.64 11.75
CA LYS A 80 8.90 1.85 11.60
C LYS A 80 8.58 2.07 10.14
N VAL A 81 7.29 2.07 9.81
CA VAL A 81 6.79 2.10 8.43
C VAL A 81 6.02 3.38 8.16
N LEU A 82 6.24 3.98 6.99
CA LEU A 82 5.39 5.02 6.42
C LEU A 82 4.58 4.42 5.25
N HIS A 83 3.27 4.58 5.28
CA HIS A 83 2.36 4.24 4.19
C HIS A 83 1.76 5.52 3.62
N ILE A 84 2.03 5.81 2.35
CA ILE A 84 1.55 7.00 1.64
C ILE A 84 0.37 6.64 0.76
N GLY A 85 -0.74 7.37 0.89
CA GLY A 85 -1.96 7.16 0.10
C GLY A 85 -2.87 6.08 0.66
N GLY A 86 -3.16 6.12 1.96
CA GLY A 86 -3.81 5.06 2.71
C GLY A 86 -5.26 4.71 2.34
N LEU A 87 -5.95 5.51 1.48
CA LEU A 87 -7.35 5.30 1.10
C LEU A 87 -8.27 5.17 2.32
N THR A 88 -9.01 4.07 2.42
CA THR A 88 -9.85 3.77 3.58
C THR A 88 -9.13 2.92 4.64
N GLY A 89 -7.81 2.66 4.48
CA GLY A 89 -6.94 2.08 5.51
C GLY A 89 -6.83 0.55 5.52
N TYR A 90 -7.34 -0.18 4.53
CA TYR A 90 -7.23 -1.64 4.51
C TYR A 90 -5.77 -2.11 4.54
N LEU A 91 -4.95 -1.68 3.57
CA LEU A 91 -3.54 -2.05 3.54
C LEU A 91 -2.79 -1.54 4.78
N SER A 92 -3.15 -0.33 5.25
CA SER A 92 -2.56 0.24 6.47
C SER A 92 -2.78 -0.64 7.71
N VAL A 93 -3.97 -1.24 7.86
CA VAL A 93 -4.26 -2.19 8.96
C VAL A 93 -3.45 -3.48 8.80
N LEU A 94 -3.29 -4.00 7.58
CA LEU A 94 -2.42 -5.17 7.34
C LEU A 94 -0.97 -4.86 7.74
N ILE A 95 -0.43 -3.70 7.34
CA ILE A 95 0.93 -3.25 7.70
C ILE A 95 1.06 -3.08 9.21
N ALA A 96 0.08 -2.47 9.88
CA ALA A 96 0.10 -2.24 11.32
C ALA A 96 0.26 -3.54 12.13
N LYS A 97 -0.30 -4.64 11.64
CA LYS A 97 -0.17 -5.96 12.27
C LYS A 97 1.20 -6.62 12.06
N LEU A 98 2.02 -6.09 11.16
CA LEU A 98 3.33 -6.65 10.79
C LEU A 98 4.51 -5.86 11.34
N CYS A 99 4.31 -4.59 11.75
CA CYS A 99 5.38 -3.67 12.13
C CYS A 99 5.26 -3.19 13.58
N ASN A 100 6.33 -2.56 14.09
CA ASN A 100 6.32 -1.92 15.42
C ASN A 100 5.47 -0.65 15.42
N LYS A 101 5.63 0.21 14.40
CA LYS A 101 4.94 1.50 14.30
C LYS A 101 4.64 1.84 12.85
N ILE A 102 3.41 2.29 12.60
CA ILE A 102 3.00 2.77 11.29
C ILE A 102 2.57 4.23 11.35
N TYR A 103 3.04 4.99 10.34
CA TYR A 103 2.49 6.28 9.98
C TYR A 103 1.75 6.15 8.65
N VAL A 104 0.59 6.76 8.55
CA VAL A 104 -0.19 6.75 7.31
C VAL A 104 -0.49 8.17 6.91
N THR A 105 -0.21 8.51 5.66
CA THR A 105 -0.57 9.82 5.11
C THR A 105 -1.59 9.68 3.99
N ASP A 106 -2.48 10.65 3.91
CA ASP A 106 -3.36 10.87 2.77
C ASP A 106 -3.64 12.36 2.62
N ASN A 107 -3.82 12.86 1.40
CA ASN A 107 -4.13 14.28 1.17
C ASN A 107 -5.64 14.55 1.16
N ASP A 108 -6.49 13.52 1.09
CA ASP A 108 -7.94 13.63 1.19
C ASP A 108 -8.38 13.50 2.65
N GLN A 109 -9.03 14.55 3.17
CA GLN A 109 -9.51 14.59 4.56
C GLN A 109 -10.50 13.46 4.86
N GLU A 110 -11.36 13.10 3.91
CA GLU A 110 -12.33 12.00 4.07
C GLU A 110 -11.60 10.66 4.27
N PHE A 111 -10.51 10.42 3.52
CA PHE A 111 -9.72 9.21 3.70
C PHE A 111 -8.96 9.20 5.03
N VAL A 112 -8.41 10.33 5.45
CA VAL A 112 -7.78 10.44 6.79
C VAL A 112 -8.77 10.04 7.89
N GLU A 113 -9.99 10.54 7.86
CA GLU A 113 -11.04 10.20 8.83
C GLU A 113 -11.45 8.73 8.74
N ASN A 114 -11.58 8.18 7.54
CA ASN A 114 -11.88 6.77 7.32
C ASN A 114 -10.77 5.86 7.88
N ILE A 115 -9.49 6.20 7.66
CA ILE A 115 -8.36 5.44 8.20
C ILE A 115 -8.39 5.46 9.73
N ILE A 116 -8.59 6.63 10.35
CA ILE A 116 -8.68 6.76 11.82
C ILE A 116 -9.79 5.87 12.38
N ASN A 117 -10.99 5.92 11.77
CA ASN A 117 -12.12 5.10 12.18
C ASN A 117 -11.84 3.60 12.00
N ASN A 118 -11.23 3.21 10.89
CA ASN A 118 -10.88 1.82 10.61
C ASN A 118 -9.74 1.31 11.51
N PHE A 119 -8.78 2.16 11.89
CA PHE A 119 -7.78 1.83 12.89
C PHE A 119 -8.44 1.50 14.23
N LYS A 120 -9.36 2.36 14.68
CA LYS A 120 -10.14 2.12 15.91
C LYS A 120 -10.93 0.82 15.84
N ASN A 121 -11.64 0.57 14.73
CA ASN A 121 -12.47 -0.63 14.54
C ASN A 121 -11.66 -1.94 14.45
N ASN A 122 -10.38 -1.86 14.12
CA ASN A 122 -9.46 -2.99 14.03
C ASN A 122 -8.41 -3.01 15.17
N GLU A 123 -8.63 -2.23 16.24
CA GLU A 123 -7.80 -2.18 17.44
C GLU A 123 -6.32 -1.87 17.15
N VAL A 124 -6.04 -1.06 16.10
CA VAL A 124 -4.68 -0.60 15.79
C VAL A 124 -4.26 0.46 16.80
N THR A 125 -3.28 0.13 17.63
CA THR A 125 -2.75 1.01 18.70
C THR A 125 -1.37 1.58 18.39
N ASN A 126 -0.69 1.02 17.39
CA ASN A 126 0.67 1.40 16.97
C ASN A 126 0.68 2.32 15.73
N GLY A 127 -0.47 2.88 15.32
CA GLY A 127 -0.63 3.69 14.13
C GLY A 127 -0.91 5.17 14.41
N LYS A 128 -0.39 6.06 13.54
CA LYS A 128 -0.71 7.49 13.50
C LYS A 128 -1.09 7.88 12.08
N VAL A 129 -2.19 8.62 11.93
CA VAL A 129 -2.72 9.05 10.62
C VAL A 129 -2.59 10.57 10.52
N ILE A 130 -2.05 11.06 9.43
CA ILE A 130 -1.75 12.47 9.21
C ILE A 130 -2.22 12.87 7.81
N LYS A 131 -2.84 14.05 7.69
CA LYS A 131 -3.10 14.66 6.39
C LYS A 131 -1.82 15.27 5.86
N GLU A 132 -1.34 14.79 4.71
CA GLU A 132 -0.12 15.29 4.07
C GLU A 132 -0.15 15.05 2.57
N GLU A 133 0.56 15.87 1.81
CA GLU A 133 0.74 15.67 0.37
C GLU A 133 1.61 14.45 0.06
N PHE A 134 1.26 13.72 -0.99
CA PHE A 134 1.92 12.45 -1.31
C PHE A 134 3.41 12.60 -1.61
N SER A 135 3.82 13.72 -2.23
CA SER A 135 5.22 14.00 -2.57
C SER A 135 6.10 14.30 -1.36
N GLU A 136 5.51 14.78 -0.25
CA GLU A 136 6.26 15.22 0.92
C GLU A 136 6.69 14.06 1.84
N GLY A 137 6.04 12.92 1.74
CA GLY A 137 6.21 11.85 2.69
C GLY A 137 5.65 12.24 4.07
N LEU A 138 6.45 12.13 5.12
CA LEU A 138 6.11 12.69 6.43
C LEU A 138 7.40 13.10 7.16
N LYS A 139 7.76 14.38 7.04
CA LYS A 139 8.90 14.99 7.72
C LYS A 139 8.60 15.20 9.22
N GLY A 140 9.64 15.12 10.05
CA GLY A 140 9.53 15.28 11.50
C GLY A 140 9.29 13.97 12.27
N GLU A 141 8.92 12.91 11.57
CA GLU A 141 8.77 11.56 12.14
C GLU A 141 9.76 10.56 11.54
N GLU A 142 10.58 10.99 10.57
CA GLU A 142 11.67 10.18 9.99
C GLU A 142 12.81 9.91 11.01
N PRO A 143 13.74 8.98 10.76
CA PRO A 143 13.77 8.10 9.58
C PRO A 143 12.84 6.88 9.69
N TYR A 144 12.49 6.31 8.52
CA TYR A 144 11.70 5.10 8.38
C TYR A 144 12.55 3.91 7.95
N ASP A 145 12.18 2.70 8.36
CA ASP A 145 12.80 1.47 7.86
C ASP A 145 12.19 1.05 6.52
N LEU A 146 10.93 1.45 6.30
CA LEU A 146 10.20 1.14 5.08
C LEU A 146 9.21 2.27 4.75
N ILE A 147 9.14 2.64 3.47
CA ILE A 147 8.04 3.43 2.91
C ILE A 147 7.29 2.56 1.91
N ILE A 148 5.95 2.56 1.95
CA ILE A 148 5.07 1.85 1.00
C ILE A 148 4.18 2.87 0.31
N ILE A 149 4.09 2.80 -1.04
CA ILE A 149 3.18 3.56 -1.88
C ILE A 149 2.50 2.55 -2.81
N ASP A 150 1.30 2.11 -2.47
CA ASP A 150 0.60 1.02 -3.15
C ASP A 150 -0.29 1.48 -4.31
N CYS A 151 -0.41 2.79 -4.53
CA CYS A 151 -1.11 3.35 -5.68
C CYS A 151 -0.10 3.78 -6.77
N PRO A 152 -0.35 3.46 -8.05
CA PRO A 152 0.52 3.89 -9.14
C PRO A 152 0.71 5.41 -9.17
N GLN A 153 1.92 5.89 -9.47
CA GLN A 153 2.25 7.31 -9.59
C GLN A 153 3.15 7.56 -10.80
N TYR A 154 2.91 8.66 -11.53
CA TYR A 154 3.68 9.01 -12.72
C TYR A 154 5.11 9.48 -12.40
N ASN A 155 5.28 10.23 -11.30
CA ASN A 155 6.56 10.80 -10.92
C ASN A 155 6.90 10.36 -9.49
N PHE A 156 7.85 9.46 -9.35
CA PHE A 156 8.36 9.10 -8.03
C PHE A 156 9.30 10.21 -7.52
N ASN A 157 9.01 10.72 -6.32
CA ASN A 157 9.89 11.71 -5.69
C ASN A 157 11.07 11.02 -5.00
N LEU A 158 12.29 11.20 -5.55
CA LEU A 158 13.52 10.65 -4.97
C LEU A 158 13.87 11.25 -3.60
N ASP A 159 13.35 12.44 -3.25
CA ASP A 159 13.57 13.05 -1.94
C ASP A 159 13.03 12.19 -0.78
N LEU A 160 12.08 11.29 -1.04
CA LEU A 160 11.62 10.30 -0.07
C LEU A 160 12.74 9.38 0.44
N LEU A 161 13.81 9.18 -0.35
CA LEU A 161 14.99 8.42 0.11
C LEU A 161 15.70 9.11 1.28
N SER A 162 15.61 10.44 1.41
CA SER A 162 16.17 11.15 2.56
C SER A 162 15.50 10.75 3.87
N GLN A 163 14.21 10.35 3.81
CA GLN A 163 13.41 9.96 4.97
C GLN A 163 13.58 8.48 5.37
N VAL A 164 14.38 7.71 4.64
CA VAL A 164 14.60 6.27 4.89
C VAL A 164 15.96 6.06 5.55
N ASN A 165 16.04 5.13 6.50
CA ASN A 165 17.29 4.67 7.10
C ASN A 165 18.25 4.11 6.04
N VAL A 166 19.56 4.17 6.29
CA VAL A 166 20.54 3.35 5.55
C VAL A 166 20.20 1.87 5.79
N GLY A 167 20.09 1.09 4.71
CA GLY A 167 19.59 -0.29 4.74
C GLY A 167 18.07 -0.40 4.71
N GLY A 168 17.35 0.72 4.86
CA GLY A 168 15.90 0.76 4.69
C GLY A 168 15.48 0.73 3.22
N ARG A 169 14.18 0.65 2.96
CA ARG A 169 13.64 0.40 1.62
C ARG A 169 12.36 1.16 1.33
N ILE A 170 12.09 1.37 0.05
CA ILE A 170 10.83 1.91 -0.46
C ILE A 170 10.22 0.90 -1.44
N ILE A 171 8.95 0.55 -1.23
CA ILE A 171 8.14 -0.18 -2.21
C ILE A 171 7.18 0.82 -2.84
N TYR A 172 7.21 0.94 -4.15
CA TYR A 172 6.33 1.85 -4.87
C TYR A 172 5.95 1.31 -6.24
N ILE A 173 4.90 1.89 -6.82
CA ILE A 173 4.41 1.54 -8.15
C ILE A 173 4.57 2.75 -9.05
N GLU A 174 5.35 2.59 -10.12
CA GLU A 174 5.58 3.60 -11.14
C GLU A 174 4.60 3.38 -12.30
N LYS A 175 3.83 4.40 -12.66
CA LYS A 175 2.93 4.36 -13.80
C LYS A 175 3.71 4.64 -15.07
N ILE A 176 3.69 3.69 -16.00
CA ILE A 176 4.42 3.76 -17.27
C ILE A 176 3.56 4.38 -18.36
N ASN A 177 2.28 3.97 -18.42
CA ASN A 177 1.27 4.52 -19.31
C ASN A 177 -0.13 4.31 -18.68
N GLU A 178 -1.20 4.57 -19.41
CA GLU A 178 -2.56 4.49 -18.88
C GLU A 178 -2.92 3.13 -18.29
N GLU A 179 -2.43 2.03 -18.85
CA GLU A 179 -2.78 0.67 -18.46
C GLU A 179 -1.68 -0.01 -17.62
N LEU A 180 -0.41 0.23 -17.97
CA LEU A 180 0.74 -0.46 -17.38
C LEU A 180 1.42 0.38 -16.31
N SER A 181 1.64 -0.23 -15.17
CA SER A 181 2.49 0.24 -14.09
C SER A 181 3.47 -0.87 -13.67
N LYS A 182 4.55 -0.49 -13.00
CA LYS A 182 5.57 -1.43 -12.53
C LYS A 182 5.87 -1.20 -11.05
N ALA A 183 5.83 -2.27 -10.29
CA ALA A 183 6.23 -2.24 -8.88
C ALA A 183 7.75 -2.37 -8.75
N TYR A 184 8.33 -1.56 -7.88
CA TYR A 184 9.76 -1.53 -7.62
C TYR A 184 10.05 -1.56 -6.11
N LYS A 185 11.20 -2.14 -5.77
CA LYS A 185 11.85 -2.02 -4.46
C LYS A 185 13.11 -1.19 -4.61
N MET A 186 13.21 -0.09 -3.88
CA MET A 186 14.45 0.67 -3.75
C MET A 186 15.05 0.39 -2.36
N ILE A 187 16.35 0.15 -2.30
CA ILE A 187 17.10 -0.04 -1.04
C ILE A 187 18.12 1.08 -0.96
N LYS A 188 18.11 1.82 0.17
CA LYS A 188 19.04 2.90 0.42
C LYS A 188 20.35 2.36 0.99
N TYR A 189 21.45 2.75 0.41
CA TYR A 189 22.78 2.60 0.95
C TYR A 189 23.33 3.96 1.40
N GLN A 190 24.55 3.99 1.92
CA GLN A 190 25.12 5.22 2.46
C GLN A 190 25.25 6.32 1.39
N ASP A 191 25.77 5.99 0.22
CA ASP A 191 26.09 6.95 -0.85
C ASP A 191 25.23 6.76 -2.12
N ASN A 192 24.38 5.70 -2.17
CA ASN A 192 23.60 5.37 -3.35
C ASN A 192 22.33 4.58 -2.98
N PHE A 193 21.60 4.13 -3.99
CA PHE A 193 20.48 3.21 -3.83
C PHE A 193 20.45 2.18 -4.97
N SER A 194 19.83 1.04 -4.73
CA SER A 194 19.44 0.09 -5.78
C SER A 194 17.95 0.21 -6.10
N LYS A 195 17.60 -0.04 -7.35
CA LYS A 195 16.20 -0.15 -7.82
C LYS A 195 16.01 -1.51 -8.45
N VAL A 196 15.09 -2.32 -7.92
CA VAL A 196 14.79 -3.67 -8.38
C VAL A 196 13.35 -3.73 -8.83
N PHE A 197 13.11 -4.22 -10.05
CA PHE A 197 11.78 -4.52 -10.56
C PHE A 197 11.19 -5.72 -9.80
N LEU A 198 9.91 -5.65 -9.45
CA LEU A 198 9.21 -6.71 -8.72
C LEU A 198 8.17 -7.42 -9.59
N PHE A 199 7.19 -6.68 -10.09
CA PHE A 199 6.10 -7.21 -10.93
C PHE A 199 5.37 -6.11 -11.69
N ASP A 200 4.67 -6.50 -12.75
CA ASP A 200 3.79 -5.61 -13.53
C ASP A 200 2.43 -5.45 -12.85
N VAL A 201 1.87 -4.24 -12.92
CA VAL A 201 0.56 -3.88 -12.38
C VAL A 201 -0.27 -3.28 -13.52
N PHE A 202 -1.36 -3.94 -13.86
CA PHE A 202 -2.32 -3.46 -14.86
C PHE A 202 -3.48 -2.79 -14.12
N SER A 203 -3.44 -1.46 -14.04
CA SER A 203 -4.43 -0.66 -13.31
C SER A 203 -4.57 0.74 -13.92
N ASN A 204 -5.81 1.25 -13.93
CA ASN A 204 -6.08 2.63 -14.33
C ASN A 204 -5.94 3.63 -13.17
N PHE A 205 -5.65 3.15 -11.96
CA PHE A 205 -5.47 4.03 -10.80
C PHE A 205 -4.17 4.81 -10.87
N TYR A 206 -4.19 5.99 -10.29
CA TYR A 206 -2.98 6.78 -10.05
C TYR A 206 -3.16 7.72 -8.85
N LEU A 207 -2.07 7.97 -8.15
CA LEU A 207 -2.00 8.85 -6.98
C LEU A 207 -1.88 10.32 -7.38
N THR A 208 -1.05 10.59 -8.38
CA THR A 208 -0.77 11.93 -8.91
C THR A 208 -0.95 11.93 -10.42
N LYS A 209 -1.49 13.03 -10.97
CA LYS A 209 -1.60 13.22 -12.42
C LYS A 209 -0.22 13.37 -13.07
N GLN A 210 -0.12 13.00 -14.33
CA GLN A 210 1.05 13.32 -15.13
C GLN A 210 1.12 14.85 -15.28
N GLU A 211 2.26 15.46 -14.92
CA GLU A 211 2.51 16.84 -15.27
C GLU A 211 2.69 16.95 -16.78
N GLU A 212 1.89 17.77 -17.45
CA GLU A 212 2.09 18.11 -18.86
C GLU A 212 3.41 18.89 -18.95
N ARG A 213 4.49 18.23 -19.35
CA ARG A 213 5.72 18.92 -19.72
C ARG A 213 5.49 19.55 -21.08
N PHE A 214 5.18 20.83 -21.11
CA PHE A 214 5.29 21.62 -22.34
C PHE A 214 6.77 21.73 -22.70
N ASN A 215 7.20 20.93 -23.68
CA ASN A 215 8.49 21.16 -24.33
C ASN A 215 8.31 22.36 -25.25
N PHE A 216 8.84 23.51 -24.87
CA PHE A 216 8.99 24.70 -25.72
C PHE A 216 10.21 24.56 -26.60
#